data_3a05c0cf268d9ba50feca95d371b62d3
#
_entry.id   3a05c0cf268d9ba50feca95d371b62d3
#
_cell.length_a   1.000
_cell.length_b   1.000
_cell.length_c   1.000
_cell.angle_alpha   90.00
_cell.angle_beta   90.00
_cell.angle_gamma   90.00
#
_symmetry.space_group_name_H-M   'P 1'
#
loop_
_entity.id
_entity.type
_entity.pdbx_description
1 polymer ?
#
loop_
_entity_poly.entity_id
_entity_poly.type
_entity_poly.pdbx_seq_one_letter_code
_entity_poly.pdbx_strand_id
1 'polypeptide(L)'
;KNLYSHLWESSEKRAFVRGSDYVDFAPDRIACQDATAQMALLQFMQSGKTKVAVPTTVHCDHLIQAKDGATQDLKSANNTSAEVFNFLESVSNKYGIGFWKPGAGIIHQVVLENYAFPGGMMIGTDSHTVNAGGLGMVAIGVGGADAVDVMADMAWELKFPKLIGVKLTGKLNGWTAPKDVILKVAGILTVKGGTGAIIEYFGDGAESMSCT
;
A
#
# COMPACT_ATOMS: atom_id res chain seq x y z
N LYS A 1 -19.05 -2.22 -1.04
CA LYS A 1 -19.30 -0.78 -1.28
C LYS A 1 -18.02 -0.09 -1.76
N ASN A 2 -16.91 -0.26 -1.06
CA ASN A 2 -15.64 0.42 -1.34
C ASN A 2 -15.19 0.34 -2.80
N LEU A 3 -15.16 -0.85 -3.39
CA LEU A 3 -14.77 -1.02 -4.80
C LEU A 3 -15.66 -0.23 -5.77
N TYR A 4 -16.98 -0.24 -5.53
CA TYR A 4 -17.93 0.47 -6.40
C TYR A 4 -17.88 2.00 -6.27
N SER A 5 -17.35 2.54 -5.17
CA SER A 5 -17.15 3.98 -5.02
C SER A 5 -15.87 4.49 -5.69
N HIS A 6 -14.99 3.58 -6.11
CA HIS A 6 -13.72 3.90 -6.77
C HIS A 6 -13.66 3.43 -8.22
N LEU A 7 -14.81 3.19 -8.84
CA LEU A 7 -14.84 2.92 -10.27
C LEU A 7 -14.37 4.15 -11.04
N TRP A 8 -13.55 3.92 -12.07
CA TRP A 8 -13.16 4.98 -13.00
C TRP A 8 -14.40 5.57 -13.67
N GLU A 9 -14.38 6.86 -13.99
CA GLU A 9 -15.57 7.61 -14.45
C GLU A 9 -16.26 6.99 -15.67
N SER A 10 -15.49 6.41 -16.60
CA SER A 10 -16.02 5.75 -17.80
C SER A 10 -16.42 4.30 -17.59
N SER A 11 -16.23 3.74 -16.40
CA SER A 11 -16.58 2.34 -16.12
C SER A 11 -18.10 2.14 -16.13
N GLU A 12 -18.56 1.05 -16.75
CA GLU A 12 -19.95 0.65 -16.71
C GLU A 12 -20.43 0.41 -15.26
N LYS A 13 -21.56 1.01 -14.90
CA LYS A 13 -22.20 0.79 -13.61
C LYS A 13 -23.07 -0.46 -13.63
N ARG A 14 -22.44 -1.62 -13.55
CA ARG A 14 -23.09 -2.94 -13.53
C ARG A 14 -22.60 -3.79 -12.38
N ALA A 15 -23.20 -4.93 -12.17
CA ALA A 15 -22.65 -5.95 -11.29
C ALA A 15 -21.46 -6.65 -11.99
N PHE A 16 -20.33 -6.71 -11.30
CA PHE A 16 -19.12 -7.39 -11.79
C PHE A 16 -18.99 -8.78 -11.19
N VAL A 17 -18.49 -9.73 -12.00
CA VAL A 17 -18.23 -11.10 -11.57
C VAL A 17 -16.84 -11.18 -10.94
N ARG A 18 -16.81 -11.50 -9.64
CA ARG A 18 -15.56 -11.60 -8.86
C ARG A 18 -14.64 -12.69 -9.41
N GLY A 19 -13.37 -12.33 -9.54
CA GLY A 19 -12.33 -13.22 -10.06
C GLY A 19 -12.43 -13.50 -11.57
N SER A 20 -13.29 -12.77 -12.31
CA SER A 20 -13.48 -12.91 -13.75
C SER A 20 -13.37 -11.59 -14.49
N ASP A 21 -14.20 -10.61 -14.15
CA ASP A 21 -14.24 -9.32 -14.84
C ASP A 21 -13.00 -8.48 -14.52
N TYR A 22 -12.49 -7.76 -15.50
CA TYR A 22 -11.53 -6.67 -15.30
C TYR A 22 -12.29 -5.36 -15.18
N VAL A 23 -11.82 -4.52 -14.29
CA VAL A 23 -12.50 -3.26 -13.90
C VAL A 23 -11.48 -2.18 -13.71
N ASP A 24 -11.77 -1.00 -14.23
CA ASP A 24 -10.97 0.19 -14.05
C ASP A 24 -11.32 0.93 -12.79
N PHE A 25 -10.31 1.23 -11.98
CA PHE A 25 -10.43 1.92 -10.71
C PHE A 25 -9.69 3.26 -10.70
N ALA A 26 -10.16 4.15 -9.82
CA ALA A 26 -9.52 5.41 -9.46
C ALA A 26 -9.09 5.37 -7.98
N PRO A 27 -7.86 4.94 -7.65
CA PRO A 27 -7.35 4.99 -6.29
C PRO A 27 -7.24 6.42 -5.76
N ASP A 28 -7.53 6.62 -4.46
CA ASP A 28 -7.43 7.93 -3.82
C ASP A 28 -6.00 8.39 -3.63
N ARG A 29 -5.04 7.46 -3.50
CA ARG A 29 -3.65 7.80 -3.22
C ARG A 29 -2.67 6.68 -3.56
N ILE A 30 -1.40 7.07 -3.61
CA ILE A 30 -0.26 6.17 -3.83
C ILE A 30 0.76 6.34 -2.71
N ALA A 31 1.35 5.23 -2.25
CA ALA A 31 2.52 5.23 -1.37
C ALA A 31 3.65 4.42 -2.03
N CYS A 32 4.82 5.02 -2.16
CA CYS A 32 6.00 4.39 -2.75
C CYS A 32 7.12 4.26 -1.72
N GLN A 33 7.76 3.10 -1.66
CA GLN A 33 9.00 2.94 -0.89
C GLN A 33 10.23 3.29 -1.76
N ASP A 34 11.32 3.67 -1.14
CA ASP A 34 12.49 4.28 -1.80
C ASP A 34 13.18 3.39 -2.84
N ALA A 35 13.22 2.08 -2.66
CA ALA A 35 13.89 1.20 -3.62
C ALA A 35 13.11 1.10 -4.95
N THR A 36 11.77 1.02 -4.90
CA THR A 36 10.91 0.90 -6.10
C THR A 36 10.52 2.26 -6.68
N ALA A 37 10.45 3.31 -5.85
CA ALA A 37 10.11 4.66 -6.29
C ALA A 37 11.07 5.21 -7.35
N GLN A 38 12.35 4.83 -7.32
CA GLN A 38 13.36 5.31 -8.27
C GLN A 38 12.90 5.09 -9.72
N MET A 39 12.58 3.84 -10.06
CA MET A 39 12.15 3.50 -11.42
C MET A 39 10.76 4.07 -11.75
N ALA A 40 9.83 4.03 -10.80
CA ALA A 40 8.50 4.58 -11.00
C ALA A 40 8.56 6.10 -11.30
N LEU A 41 9.34 6.86 -10.55
CA LEU A 41 9.47 8.29 -10.77
C LEU A 41 10.22 8.62 -12.06
N LEU A 42 11.24 7.85 -12.44
CA LEU A 42 11.89 8.00 -13.75
C LEU A 42 10.91 7.79 -14.90
N GLN A 43 10.04 6.78 -14.81
CA GLN A 43 8.98 6.55 -15.79
C GLN A 43 7.94 7.68 -15.79
N PHE A 44 7.51 8.12 -14.60
CA PHE A 44 6.59 9.25 -14.49
C PHE A 44 7.14 10.53 -15.13
N MET A 45 8.42 10.83 -14.97
CA MET A 45 9.05 11.98 -15.61
C MET A 45 8.92 11.97 -17.12
N GLN A 46 8.84 10.78 -17.74
CA GLN A 46 8.68 10.63 -19.20
C GLN A 46 7.24 10.87 -19.65
N SER A 47 6.26 10.88 -18.75
CA SER A 47 4.84 11.13 -19.08
C SER A 47 4.55 12.56 -19.52
N GLY A 48 5.46 13.49 -19.28
CA GLY A 48 5.28 14.92 -19.58
C GLY A 48 4.33 15.66 -18.63
N LYS A 49 3.80 15.01 -17.63
CA LYS A 49 2.93 15.65 -16.61
C LYS A 49 3.74 16.60 -15.73
N THR A 50 3.12 17.67 -15.27
CA THR A 50 3.74 18.68 -14.41
C THR A 50 3.63 18.39 -12.92
N LYS A 51 2.66 17.56 -12.53
CA LYS A 51 2.44 17.06 -11.16
C LYS A 51 1.70 15.74 -11.20
N VAL A 52 1.75 14.98 -10.11
CA VAL A 52 0.95 13.75 -9.94
C VAL A 52 -0.55 14.08 -9.87
N ALA A 53 -1.37 13.19 -10.41
CA ALA A 53 -2.83 13.37 -10.45
C ALA A 53 -3.50 13.09 -9.09
N VAL A 54 -2.94 12.16 -8.33
CA VAL A 54 -3.46 11.78 -7.01
C VAL A 54 -2.42 12.02 -5.91
N PRO A 55 -2.83 12.26 -4.66
CA PRO A 55 -1.93 12.33 -3.53
C PRO A 55 -0.97 11.16 -3.49
N THR A 56 0.31 11.44 -3.63
CA THR A 56 1.39 10.44 -3.68
C THR A 56 2.43 10.77 -2.63
N THR A 57 2.97 9.74 -1.97
CA THR A 57 4.06 9.87 -1.01
C THR A 57 5.19 8.90 -1.30
N VAL A 58 6.42 9.35 -1.07
CA VAL A 58 7.64 8.54 -1.12
C VAL A 58 8.20 8.42 0.29
N HIS A 59 8.56 7.22 0.69
CA HIS A 59 9.05 6.89 2.03
C HIS A 59 10.43 6.24 1.94
N CYS A 60 11.40 6.77 2.68
CA CYS A 60 12.79 6.31 2.65
C CYS A 60 13.09 5.42 3.86
N ASP A 61 12.64 4.17 3.82
CA ASP A 61 12.80 3.20 4.90
C ASP A 61 13.47 1.88 4.48
N HIS A 62 13.42 1.49 3.22
CA HIS A 62 13.95 0.20 2.75
C HIS A 62 15.48 0.19 2.56
N LEU A 63 16.11 1.33 2.32
CA LEU A 63 17.56 1.43 2.14
C LEU A 63 18.33 1.59 3.46
N ILE A 64 17.66 1.55 4.60
CA ILE A 64 18.27 1.57 5.94
C ILE A 64 18.43 0.14 6.42
N GLN A 65 19.66 -0.29 6.69
CA GLN A 65 19.95 -1.62 7.20
C GLN A 65 20.06 -1.57 8.73
N ALA A 66 19.30 -2.40 9.43
CA ALA A 66 19.37 -2.56 10.88
C ALA A 66 20.56 -3.46 11.26
N LYS A 67 21.70 -2.87 11.61
CA LYS A 67 22.94 -3.58 11.88
C LYS A 67 23.61 -3.19 13.21
N ASP A 68 23.93 -1.90 13.36
CA ASP A 68 24.74 -1.39 14.47
C ASP A 68 23.93 -0.54 15.46
N GLY A 69 22.68 -0.22 15.12
CA GLY A 69 21.79 0.63 15.91
C GLY A 69 21.33 1.89 15.18
N ALA A 70 20.16 2.40 15.55
CA ALA A 70 19.40 3.39 14.79
C ALA A 70 20.21 4.61 14.30
N THR A 71 21.04 5.20 15.18
CA THR A 71 21.82 6.41 14.84
C THR A 71 22.91 6.10 13.81
N GLN A 72 23.62 4.98 13.98
CA GLN A 72 24.72 4.62 13.09
C GLN A 72 24.19 4.12 11.74
N ASP A 73 23.15 3.31 11.76
CA ASP A 73 22.52 2.76 10.55
C ASP A 73 21.91 3.88 9.70
N LEU A 74 21.25 4.86 10.30
CA LEU A 74 20.71 6.02 9.60
C LEU A 74 21.86 6.88 8.99
N LYS A 75 22.94 7.11 9.75
CA LYS A 75 24.11 7.83 9.22
C LYS A 75 24.75 7.09 8.04
N SER A 76 24.88 5.78 8.16
CA SER A 76 25.40 4.93 7.07
C SER A 76 24.51 5.00 5.83
N ALA A 77 23.20 4.87 5.98
CA ALA A 77 22.24 4.96 4.87
C ALA A 77 22.29 6.33 4.19
N ASN A 78 22.32 7.42 4.94
CA ASN A 78 22.44 8.77 4.41
C ASN A 78 23.74 9.01 3.61
N ASN A 79 24.81 8.31 3.96
CA ASN A 79 26.06 8.40 3.20
C ASN A 79 26.05 7.51 1.96
N THR A 80 25.65 6.25 2.10
CA THR A 80 25.72 5.26 1.03
C THR A 80 24.64 5.45 -0.04
N SER A 81 23.47 5.94 0.35
CA SER A 81 22.32 6.15 -0.53
C SER A 81 21.98 7.62 -0.77
N ALA A 82 22.94 8.52 -0.52
CA ALA A 82 22.77 9.97 -0.65
C ALA A 82 22.23 10.39 -2.03
N GLU A 83 22.76 9.81 -3.10
CA GLU A 83 22.32 10.10 -4.46
C GLU A 83 20.84 9.75 -4.68
N VAL A 84 20.43 8.57 -4.20
CA VAL A 84 19.04 8.10 -4.29
C VAL A 84 18.09 9.02 -3.51
N PHE A 85 18.43 9.32 -2.27
CA PHE A 85 17.60 10.18 -1.43
C PHE A 85 17.47 11.60 -1.99
N ASN A 86 18.57 12.17 -2.49
CA ASN A 86 18.57 13.49 -3.15
C ASN A 86 17.71 13.47 -4.44
N PHE A 87 17.80 12.41 -5.24
CA PHE A 87 16.96 12.22 -6.41
C PHE A 87 15.48 12.18 -6.02
N LEU A 88 15.11 11.30 -5.08
CA LEU A 88 13.73 11.15 -4.64
C LEU A 88 13.16 12.45 -4.06
N GLU A 89 13.93 13.17 -3.25
CA GLU A 89 13.51 14.45 -2.68
C GLU A 89 13.30 15.51 -3.78
N SER A 90 14.24 15.64 -4.69
CA SER A 90 14.16 16.64 -5.78
C SER A 90 12.97 16.39 -6.70
N VAL A 91 12.75 15.14 -7.08
CA VAL A 91 11.60 14.74 -7.92
C VAL A 91 10.28 14.91 -7.16
N SER A 92 10.24 14.53 -5.91
CA SER A 92 9.05 14.71 -5.07
C SER A 92 8.65 16.18 -4.97
N ASN A 93 9.60 17.07 -4.70
CA ASN A 93 9.37 18.51 -4.66
C ASN A 93 8.87 19.06 -6.00
N LYS A 94 9.45 18.60 -7.12
CA LYS A 94 9.08 19.05 -8.45
C LYS A 94 7.63 18.69 -8.83
N TYR A 95 7.19 17.49 -8.49
CA TYR A 95 5.90 16.95 -8.94
C TYR A 95 4.79 16.97 -7.90
N GLY A 96 5.03 17.60 -6.74
CA GLY A 96 4.01 17.72 -5.68
C GLY A 96 3.78 16.43 -4.91
N ILE A 97 4.81 15.61 -4.76
CA ILE A 97 4.80 14.34 -4.02
C ILE A 97 5.26 14.60 -2.59
N GLY A 98 4.60 14.04 -1.60
CA GLY A 98 5.03 14.08 -0.21
C GLY A 98 6.29 13.24 -0.01
N PHE A 99 7.30 13.80 0.66
CA PHE A 99 8.59 13.13 0.87
C PHE A 99 8.83 12.87 2.36
N TRP A 100 8.88 11.59 2.72
CA TRP A 100 9.24 11.12 4.05
C TRP A 100 10.70 10.67 4.04
N LYS A 101 11.56 11.54 4.55
CA LYS A 101 13.02 11.38 4.51
C LYS A 101 13.50 10.18 5.34
N PRO A 102 14.74 9.70 5.12
CA PRO A 102 15.32 8.62 5.93
C PRO A 102 15.23 8.90 7.44
N GLY A 103 14.76 7.91 8.20
CA GLY A 103 14.55 8.01 9.65
C GLY A 103 13.16 8.50 10.07
N ALA A 104 12.27 8.81 9.11
CA ALA A 104 10.89 9.23 9.43
C ALA A 104 9.97 8.09 9.90
N GLY A 105 10.37 6.85 9.68
CA GLY A 105 9.62 5.65 10.07
C GLY A 105 9.33 4.71 8.91
N ILE A 106 8.80 3.54 9.23
CA ILE A 106 8.42 2.51 8.25
C ILE A 106 7.20 2.99 7.47
N ILE A 107 7.24 2.88 6.14
CA ILE A 107 6.17 3.35 5.23
C ILE A 107 4.77 2.94 5.70
N HIS A 108 4.57 1.68 6.06
CA HIS A 108 3.22 1.17 6.41
C HIS A 108 2.71 1.75 7.70
N GLN A 109 3.58 1.96 8.70
CA GLN A 109 3.24 2.61 9.96
C GLN A 109 2.91 4.08 9.73
N VAL A 110 3.73 4.78 8.95
CA VAL A 110 3.49 6.19 8.59
C VAL A 110 2.16 6.35 7.86
N VAL A 111 1.84 5.43 6.94
CA VAL A 111 0.55 5.42 6.22
C VAL A 111 -0.62 5.20 7.16
N LEU A 112 -0.53 4.23 8.08
CA LEU A 112 -1.58 3.99 9.07
C LEU A 112 -1.84 5.20 9.96
N GLU A 113 -0.77 5.86 10.42
CA GLU A 113 -0.88 6.99 11.36
C GLU A 113 -1.38 8.29 10.73
N ASN A 114 -1.09 8.50 9.43
CA ASN A 114 -1.30 9.81 8.81
C ASN A 114 -2.30 9.82 7.66
N TYR A 115 -2.54 8.69 7.00
CA TYR A 115 -3.21 8.67 5.71
C TYR A 115 -4.33 7.65 5.56
N ALA A 116 -4.31 6.58 6.35
CA ALA A 116 -5.33 5.55 6.23
C ALA A 116 -6.66 6.00 6.86
N PHE A 117 -7.76 5.70 6.17
CA PHE A 117 -9.11 6.00 6.64
C PHE A 117 -10.10 4.97 6.11
N PRO A 118 -11.20 4.70 6.84
CA PRO A 118 -12.22 3.76 6.39
C PRO A 118 -12.88 4.20 5.09
N GLY A 119 -12.94 3.30 4.13
CA GLY A 119 -13.62 3.54 2.86
C GLY A 119 -12.73 4.04 1.72
N GLY A 120 -11.47 4.36 1.97
CA GLY A 120 -10.52 4.76 0.93
C GLY A 120 -9.98 3.59 0.12
N MET A 121 -9.36 3.90 -1.02
CA MET A 121 -8.60 2.95 -1.85
C MET A 121 -7.19 3.49 -2.08
N MET A 122 -6.19 2.66 -1.85
CA MET A 122 -4.80 3.02 -2.15
C MET A 122 -4.06 1.90 -2.85
N ILE A 123 -3.09 2.29 -3.65
CA ILE A 123 -2.06 1.40 -4.17
C ILE A 123 -0.69 1.79 -3.62
N GLY A 124 0.22 0.85 -3.58
CA GLY A 124 1.58 1.13 -3.14
C GLY A 124 2.59 0.20 -3.77
N THR A 125 3.81 0.69 -3.94
CA THR A 125 4.89 -0.08 -4.57
C THR A 125 5.60 -1.02 -3.59
N ASP A 126 4.86 -1.53 -2.62
CA ASP A 126 5.31 -2.49 -1.62
C ASP A 126 4.24 -3.55 -1.33
N SER A 127 4.66 -4.79 -1.09
CA SER A 127 3.76 -5.92 -0.83
C SER A 127 2.98 -5.79 0.49
N HIS A 128 3.46 -5.01 1.45
CA HIS A 128 2.80 -4.77 2.73
C HIS A 128 1.86 -3.55 2.72
N THR A 129 1.63 -2.92 1.57
CA THR A 129 0.62 -1.86 1.40
C THR A 129 -0.74 -2.26 1.95
N VAL A 130 -1.07 -3.55 1.91
CA VAL A 130 -2.30 -4.14 2.44
C VAL A 130 -2.54 -3.87 3.94
N ASN A 131 -1.51 -3.47 4.70
CA ASN A 131 -1.66 -3.10 6.11
C ASN A 131 -2.66 -1.96 6.34
N ALA A 132 -2.84 -1.06 5.38
CA ALA A 132 -3.85 0.00 5.48
C ALA A 132 -5.29 -0.53 5.53
N GLY A 133 -5.51 -1.81 5.16
CA GLY A 133 -6.76 -2.54 5.35
C GLY A 133 -7.18 -2.67 6.81
N GLY A 134 -6.23 -2.63 7.77
CA GLY A 134 -6.51 -2.62 9.20
C GLY A 134 -7.36 -1.43 9.66
N LEU A 135 -7.32 -0.31 8.93
CA LEU A 135 -8.17 0.86 9.15
C LEU A 135 -9.30 0.99 8.10
N GLY A 136 -9.66 -0.10 7.42
CA GLY A 136 -10.82 -0.16 6.53
C GLY A 136 -10.61 0.43 5.14
N MET A 137 -9.37 0.57 4.68
CA MET A 137 -9.06 0.85 3.28
C MET A 137 -9.06 -0.43 2.43
N VAL A 138 -9.30 -0.29 1.13
CA VAL A 138 -8.85 -1.26 0.14
C VAL A 138 -7.44 -0.85 -0.27
N ALA A 139 -6.45 -1.61 0.16
CA ALA A 139 -5.05 -1.29 -0.05
C ALA A 139 -4.33 -2.46 -0.75
N ILE A 140 -3.60 -2.15 -1.82
CA ILE A 140 -3.06 -3.17 -2.71
C ILE A 140 -1.61 -2.84 -3.06
N GLY A 141 -0.74 -3.85 -2.92
CA GLY A 141 0.63 -3.77 -3.42
C GLY A 141 0.68 -3.99 -4.93
N VAL A 142 1.33 -3.08 -5.65
CA VAL A 142 1.41 -3.07 -7.12
C VAL A 142 2.84 -2.90 -7.60
N GLY A 143 3.06 -3.13 -8.88
CA GLY A 143 4.31 -2.77 -9.54
C GLY A 143 4.46 -1.26 -9.77
N GLY A 144 5.70 -0.84 -10.08
CA GLY A 144 5.98 0.57 -10.36
C GLY A 144 5.17 1.12 -11.54
N ALA A 145 4.92 0.31 -12.58
CA ALA A 145 4.16 0.73 -13.76
C ALA A 145 2.72 1.11 -13.39
N ASP A 146 2.02 0.28 -12.60
CA ASP A 146 0.66 0.59 -12.14
C ASP A 146 0.60 1.91 -11.36
N ALA A 147 1.61 2.15 -10.52
CA ALA A 147 1.70 3.41 -9.78
C ALA A 147 1.89 4.61 -10.73
N VAL A 148 2.70 4.46 -11.77
CA VAL A 148 2.92 5.50 -12.79
C VAL A 148 1.65 5.85 -13.53
N ASP A 149 0.87 4.84 -13.93
CA ASP A 149 -0.39 5.04 -14.64
C ASP A 149 -1.36 5.90 -13.81
N VAL A 150 -1.52 5.58 -12.53
CA VAL A 150 -2.37 6.36 -11.63
C VAL A 150 -1.79 7.76 -11.35
N MET A 151 -0.47 7.89 -11.19
CA MET A 151 0.18 9.22 -11.08
C MET A 151 -0.08 10.09 -12.33
N ALA A 152 -0.17 9.46 -13.50
CA ALA A 152 -0.38 10.12 -14.79
C ALA A 152 -1.86 10.36 -15.14
N ASP A 153 -2.79 10.12 -14.22
CA ASP A 153 -4.23 10.26 -14.44
C ASP A 153 -4.79 9.23 -15.43
N MET A 154 -4.36 8.00 -15.27
CA MET A 154 -4.88 6.87 -16.03
C MET A 154 -5.64 5.92 -15.10
N ALA A 155 -6.62 5.24 -15.64
CA ALA A 155 -7.36 4.20 -14.93
C ALA A 155 -6.41 3.05 -14.51
N TRP A 156 -6.63 2.51 -13.33
CA TRP A 156 -5.94 1.32 -12.89
C TRP A 156 -6.82 0.08 -13.08
N GLU A 157 -6.46 -0.75 -14.05
CA GLU A 157 -7.19 -1.97 -14.35
C GLU A 157 -6.85 -3.08 -13.36
N LEU A 158 -7.86 -3.67 -12.75
CA LEU A 158 -7.72 -4.79 -11.84
C LEU A 158 -8.80 -5.84 -12.11
N LYS A 159 -8.42 -7.11 -12.07
CA LYS A 159 -9.41 -8.19 -12.02
C LYS A 159 -10.25 -8.05 -10.75
N PHE A 160 -11.59 -7.94 -10.87
CA PHE A 160 -12.50 -7.67 -9.76
C PHE A 160 -12.29 -8.70 -8.63
N PRO A 161 -11.77 -8.30 -7.45
CA PRO A 161 -11.21 -9.23 -6.50
C PRO A 161 -12.25 -10.17 -5.89
N LYS A 162 -11.85 -11.41 -5.65
CA LYS A 162 -12.63 -12.36 -4.85
C LYS A 162 -12.74 -11.86 -3.41
N LEU A 163 -13.67 -12.40 -2.65
CA LEU A 163 -13.84 -12.11 -1.23
C LEU A 163 -13.67 -13.39 -0.43
N ILE A 164 -12.77 -13.37 0.54
CA ILE A 164 -12.55 -14.46 1.50
C ILE A 164 -12.91 -13.93 2.89
N GLY A 165 -13.96 -14.49 3.46
CA GLY A 165 -14.38 -14.17 4.83
C GLY A 165 -13.64 -15.04 5.85
N VAL A 166 -12.99 -14.41 6.83
CA VAL A 166 -12.36 -15.09 7.97
C VAL A 166 -13.14 -14.77 9.24
N LYS A 167 -13.95 -15.73 9.69
CA LYS A 167 -14.70 -15.59 10.93
C LYS A 167 -13.79 -15.90 12.12
N LEU A 168 -13.59 -14.93 12.98
CA LEU A 168 -12.86 -15.06 14.23
C LEU A 168 -13.85 -15.24 15.38
N THR A 169 -13.59 -16.21 16.24
CA THR A 169 -14.43 -16.50 17.43
C THR A 169 -13.55 -16.60 18.68
N GLY A 170 -14.09 -16.16 19.81
CA GLY A 170 -13.37 -16.16 21.08
C GLY A 170 -12.42 -14.98 21.23
N LYS A 171 -11.34 -15.18 21.99
CA LYS A 171 -10.37 -14.12 22.34
C LYS A 171 -8.96 -14.65 22.29
N LEU A 172 -8.00 -13.76 22.04
CA LEU A 172 -6.58 -14.07 22.20
C LEU A 172 -6.27 -14.37 23.66
N ASN A 173 -5.49 -15.43 23.93
CA ASN A 173 -5.14 -15.89 25.26
C ASN A 173 -3.64 -16.04 25.43
N GLY A 174 -3.15 -15.77 26.63
CA GLY A 174 -1.75 -15.93 26.99
C GLY A 174 -0.83 -15.06 26.15
N TRP A 175 0.14 -15.65 25.49
CA TRP A 175 1.14 -14.99 24.64
C TRP A 175 0.72 -14.83 23.18
N THR A 176 -0.53 -15.15 22.83
CA THR A 176 -1.02 -15.05 21.44
C THR A 176 -1.20 -13.59 21.06
N ALA A 177 -0.67 -13.21 19.91
CA ALA A 177 -0.76 -11.86 19.35
C ALA A 177 -1.66 -11.85 18.09
N PRO A 178 -2.17 -10.69 17.65
CA PRO A 178 -2.90 -10.58 16.37
C PRO A 178 -2.10 -11.10 15.17
N LYS A 179 -0.78 -11.02 15.22
CA LYS A 179 0.13 -11.61 14.22
C LYS A 179 -0.06 -13.11 14.04
N ASP A 180 -0.37 -13.84 15.10
CA ASP A 180 -0.59 -15.29 15.04
C ASP A 180 -1.84 -15.64 14.22
N VAL A 181 -2.87 -14.80 14.24
CA VAL A 181 -4.06 -14.93 13.40
C VAL A 181 -3.67 -14.85 11.92
N ILE A 182 -2.89 -13.84 11.55
CA ILE A 182 -2.41 -13.66 10.16
C ILE A 182 -1.56 -14.85 9.72
N LEU A 183 -0.63 -15.30 10.56
CA LEU A 183 0.22 -16.46 10.27
C LEU A 183 -0.60 -17.75 10.11
N LYS A 184 -1.63 -17.93 10.93
CA LYS A 184 -2.55 -19.09 10.81
C LYS A 184 -3.32 -19.05 9.49
N VAL A 185 -3.87 -17.88 9.13
CA VAL A 185 -4.59 -17.69 7.86
C VAL A 185 -3.64 -17.92 6.67
N ALA A 186 -2.43 -17.39 6.71
CA ALA A 186 -1.41 -17.62 5.69
C ALA A 186 -1.04 -19.11 5.57
N GLY A 187 -0.96 -19.83 6.70
CA GLY A 187 -0.72 -21.28 6.72
C GLY A 187 -1.85 -22.10 6.10
N ILE A 188 -3.10 -21.62 6.20
CA ILE A 188 -4.28 -22.28 5.59
C ILE A 188 -4.39 -21.97 4.10
N LEU A 189 -4.26 -20.70 3.71
CA LEU A 189 -4.40 -20.23 2.33
C LEU A 189 -3.17 -20.54 1.48
N THR A 190 -2.04 -20.76 2.10
CA THR A 190 -0.72 -20.87 1.44
C THR A 190 -0.31 -19.57 0.72
N VAL A 191 0.87 -19.59 0.09
CA VAL A 191 1.46 -18.40 -0.57
C VAL A 191 0.60 -17.84 -1.71
N LYS A 192 -0.23 -18.67 -2.34
CA LYS A 192 -1.04 -18.28 -3.51
C LYS A 192 -2.55 -18.15 -3.22
N GLY A 193 -3.02 -18.64 -2.09
CA GLY A 193 -4.46 -18.75 -1.83
C GLY A 193 -5.18 -17.42 -1.64
N GLY A 194 -4.46 -16.38 -1.24
CA GLY A 194 -5.01 -15.02 -1.09
C GLY A 194 -4.85 -14.13 -2.32
N THR A 195 -4.13 -14.57 -3.36
CA THR A 195 -3.86 -13.75 -4.55
C THR A 195 -5.15 -13.41 -5.28
N GLY A 196 -5.35 -12.13 -5.57
CA GLY A 196 -6.56 -11.62 -6.22
C GLY A 196 -7.81 -11.66 -5.35
N ALA A 197 -7.65 -11.73 -4.03
CA ALA A 197 -8.75 -11.71 -3.07
C ALA A 197 -8.59 -10.60 -2.02
N ILE A 198 -9.71 -10.09 -1.56
CA ILE A 198 -9.80 -9.29 -0.33
C ILE A 198 -10.11 -10.26 0.80
N ILE A 199 -9.33 -10.19 1.88
CA ILE A 199 -9.57 -10.98 3.10
C ILE A 199 -10.28 -10.08 4.09
N GLU A 200 -11.49 -10.47 4.49
CA GLU A 200 -12.33 -9.71 5.41
C GLU A 200 -12.49 -10.47 6.73
N TYR A 201 -12.02 -9.87 7.81
CA TYR A 201 -12.13 -10.44 9.15
C TYR A 201 -13.41 -9.97 9.82
N PHE A 202 -14.13 -10.88 10.47
CA PHE A 202 -15.40 -10.58 11.13
C PHE A 202 -15.68 -11.52 12.29
N GLY A 203 -16.73 -11.23 13.05
CA GLY A 203 -17.16 -12.00 14.21
C GLY A 203 -16.67 -11.40 15.53
N ASP A 204 -17.16 -11.95 16.64
CA ASP A 204 -16.87 -11.50 18.00
C ASP A 204 -15.37 -11.50 18.36
N GLY A 205 -14.61 -12.43 17.79
CA GLY A 205 -13.16 -12.46 17.92
C GLY A 205 -12.48 -11.27 17.27
N ALA A 206 -12.98 -10.78 16.13
CA ALA A 206 -12.43 -9.59 15.48
C ALA A 206 -12.72 -8.32 16.29
N GLU A 207 -13.93 -8.19 16.85
CA GLU A 207 -14.32 -7.05 17.69
C GLU A 207 -13.50 -6.96 18.98
N SER A 208 -12.93 -8.07 19.43
CA SER A 208 -12.12 -8.14 20.66
C SER A 208 -10.66 -7.70 20.46
N MET A 209 -10.21 -7.49 19.21
CA MET A 209 -8.84 -7.10 18.89
C MET A 209 -8.73 -5.59 18.69
N SER A 210 -7.63 -5.00 19.19
CA SER A 210 -7.29 -3.62 18.90
C SER A 210 -6.70 -3.47 17.49
N CYS A 211 -6.68 -2.25 16.96
CA CYS A 211 -6.06 -1.91 15.68
C CYS A 211 -4.52 -1.89 15.71
N THR A 212 -3.91 -2.32 16.80
CA THR A 212 -2.45 -2.32 16.98
C THR A 212 -1.84 -3.66 16.65
#